data_c030a8c1a18d2c85792c2c989e2865f5
#
_entry.id   c030a8c1a18d2c85792c2c989e2865f5
#
_cell.length_a   1.000
_cell.length_b   1.000
_cell.length_c   1.000
_cell.angle_alpha   90.00
_cell.angle_beta   90.00
_cell.angle_gamma   90.00
#
_symmetry.space_group_name_H-M   'P 1'
#
loop_
_entity.id
_entity.type
_entity.pdbx_description
1 polymer ?
#
loop_
_entity_poly.entity_id
_entity_poly.type
_entity_poly.pdbx_seq_one_letter_code
_entity_poly.pdbx_strand_id
1 'polypeptide(L)'
;MKKVLLISLTTFVFATVLTSCFSGRRSVSAYGGEVTGVSGSVFVEPTPYGMVLVDCGSMKEGPSEADSLWGIDSTARGVSVDAFWMDQTEITNSKYKQFLYWVRDSIIRERLADPAYGGNDEFKITEDKYGDPVKPHLDWSKNIPWRNPSEDEERAIESVYRINPITGVKELDPTQMNYRYEIYNMTEAVKRKHRLDPATRDYNTDHAVPTDVPVISKDTAYIDDDGRIVRQTVNRPLSGQWDFVNTYIVNVFPDTTCWVNDFDNAYNEPYVRMYFANGN
;
A
#
# COMPACT_ATOMS: atom_id res chain seq x y z
N MET A 1 -20.24 12.14 75.29
CA MET A 1 -19.03 11.85 74.46
C MET A 1 -19.07 10.49 73.81
N LYS A 2 -19.35 9.36 74.49
CA LYS A 2 -19.35 8.01 73.85
C LYS A 2 -20.36 7.86 72.69
N LYS A 3 -21.57 8.48 72.75
CA LYS A 3 -22.57 8.37 71.64
C LYS A 3 -22.19 9.17 70.44
N VAL A 4 -21.53 10.31 70.58
CA VAL A 4 -21.04 11.14 69.46
C VAL A 4 -19.88 10.43 68.74
N LEU A 5 -19.00 9.81 69.53
CA LEU A 5 -17.89 9.02 68.93
C LEU A 5 -18.38 7.78 68.13
N LEU A 6 -19.43 7.14 68.63
CA LEU A 6 -20.03 5.97 67.94
C LEU A 6 -20.70 6.36 66.65
N ILE A 7 -21.41 7.48 66.60
CA ILE A 7 -22.05 8.04 65.39
C ILE A 7 -20.98 8.48 64.37
N SER A 8 -19.90 9.12 64.82
CA SER A 8 -18.78 9.52 63.96
C SER A 8 -18.06 8.30 63.35
N LEU A 9 -17.89 7.22 64.14
CA LEU A 9 -17.25 6.01 63.68
C LEU A 9 -18.13 5.26 62.62
N THR A 10 -19.45 5.19 62.88
CA THR A 10 -20.38 4.54 61.92
C THR A 10 -20.51 5.34 60.63
N THR A 11 -20.51 6.69 60.65
CA THR A 11 -20.53 7.49 59.44
C THR A 11 -19.23 7.37 58.64
N PHE A 12 -18.08 7.26 59.32
CA PHE A 12 -16.80 7.06 58.65
C PHE A 12 -16.70 5.68 57.97
N VAL A 13 -17.16 4.62 58.63
CA VAL A 13 -17.21 3.27 58.05
C VAL A 13 -18.19 3.22 56.87
N PHE A 14 -19.33 3.89 56.96
CA PHE A 14 -20.31 3.94 55.87
C PHE A 14 -19.79 4.73 54.67
N ALA A 15 -19.02 5.81 54.88
CA ALA A 15 -18.37 6.59 53.82
C ALA A 15 -17.28 5.78 53.11
N THR A 16 -16.50 4.99 53.83
CA THR A 16 -15.46 4.14 53.21
C THR A 16 -16.04 2.97 52.41
N VAL A 17 -17.17 2.40 52.83
CA VAL A 17 -17.87 1.37 52.05
C VAL A 17 -18.47 1.92 50.79
N LEU A 18 -19.00 3.15 50.80
CA LEU A 18 -19.55 3.79 49.60
C LEU A 18 -18.48 4.19 48.58
N THR A 19 -17.28 4.59 49.03
CA THR A 19 -16.17 4.88 48.13
C THR A 19 -15.57 3.62 47.49
N SER A 20 -15.63 2.48 48.18
CA SER A 20 -15.19 1.18 47.64
C SER A 20 -16.07 0.68 46.49
N CYS A 21 -17.36 1.04 46.46
CA CYS A 21 -18.28 0.68 45.40
C CYS A 21 -18.18 1.58 44.15
N PHE A 22 -17.49 2.74 44.28
CA PHE A 22 -17.33 3.69 43.18
C PHE A 22 -15.94 3.68 42.53
N SER A 23 -15.04 2.81 42.98
CA SER A 23 -13.84 2.50 42.20
C SER A 23 -14.31 1.76 40.95
N GLY A 24 -14.38 2.50 39.84
CA GLY A 24 -15.02 2.11 38.61
C GLY A 24 -14.65 0.69 38.21
N ARG A 25 -15.65 -0.12 38.09
CA ARG A 25 -15.59 -1.29 37.24
C ARG A 25 -15.19 -0.82 35.85
N ARG A 26 -13.90 -0.65 35.63
CA ARG A 26 -13.35 -0.85 34.32
C ARG A 26 -13.57 -2.33 34.05
N SER A 27 -14.68 -2.66 33.41
CA SER A 27 -14.94 -4.01 33.00
C SER A 27 -13.94 -4.37 31.92
N VAL A 28 -12.79 -4.84 32.35
CA VAL A 28 -11.83 -5.53 31.46
C VAL A 28 -12.53 -6.73 30.79
N SER A 29 -13.68 -7.14 31.31
CA SER A 29 -14.45 -8.28 30.81
C SER A 29 -15.32 -8.00 29.60
N ALA A 30 -15.51 -6.75 29.17
CA ALA A 30 -16.34 -6.44 27.99
C ALA A 30 -15.72 -6.94 26.69
N TYR A 31 -14.43 -7.25 26.69
CA TYR A 31 -13.69 -7.66 25.51
C TYR A 31 -13.01 -9.04 25.65
N GLY A 32 -13.54 -9.91 26.52
CA GLY A 32 -13.05 -11.29 26.64
C GLY A 32 -11.59 -11.44 27.05
N GLY A 33 -11.00 -10.45 27.73
CA GLY A 33 -9.60 -10.46 28.15
C GLY A 33 -8.60 -9.98 27.07
N GLU A 34 -9.08 -9.51 25.94
CA GLU A 34 -8.21 -8.86 24.95
C GLU A 34 -7.59 -7.57 25.52
N VAL A 35 -6.33 -7.35 25.18
CA VAL A 35 -5.66 -6.08 25.45
C VAL A 35 -6.30 -5.02 24.55
N THR A 36 -7.33 -4.40 25.05
CA THR A 36 -7.87 -3.19 24.44
C THR A 36 -6.87 -2.08 24.65
N GLY A 37 -6.56 -1.35 23.62
CA GLY A 37 -5.64 -0.21 23.67
C GLY A 37 -6.00 0.77 24.79
N VAL A 38 -5.11 1.69 25.05
CA VAL A 38 -5.30 2.75 26.07
C VAL A 38 -6.66 3.41 25.85
N SER A 39 -7.43 3.60 26.93
CA SER A 39 -8.68 4.33 26.84
C SER A 39 -8.41 5.76 26.32
N GLY A 40 -8.85 6.02 25.11
CA GLY A 40 -8.63 7.28 24.42
C GLY A 40 -9.74 7.52 23.39
N SER A 41 -9.62 8.58 22.66
CA SER A 41 -10.48 8.81 21.50
C SER A 41 -10.32 7.68 20.48
N VAL A 42 -11.42 7.26 19.91
CA VAL A 42 -11.38 6.33 18.77
C VAL A 42 -10.49 6.95 17.69
N PHE A 43 -9.52 6.19 17.20
CA PHE A 43 -8.73 6.62 16.05
C PHE A 43 -9.68 6.77 14.85
N VAL A 44 -9.75 7.98 14.34
CA VAL A 44 -10.45 8.27 13.09
C VAL A 44 -9.37 8.47 12.04
N GLU A 45 -9.40 7.65 11.03
CA GLU A 45 -8.48 7.76 9.91
C GLU A 45 -8.67 9.13 9.23
N PRO A 46 -7.58 9.91 9.04
CA PRO A 46 -7.70 11.19 8.36
C PRO A 46 -8.12 10.97 6.91
N THR A 47 -9.10 11.73 6.47
CA THR A 47 -9.58 11.69 5.08
C THR A 47 -8.43 11.99 4.12
N PRO A 48 -8.09 11.07 3.19
CA PRO A 48 -7.09 11.34 2.18
C PRO A 48 -7.50 12.53 1.30
N TYR A 49 -6.52 13.29 0.85
CA TYR A 49 -6.78 14.48 0.07
C TYR A 49 -7.52 14.18 -1.23
N GLY A 50 -8.66 14.82 -1.45
CA GLY A 50 -9.48 14.66 -2.66
C GLY A 50 -10.30 13.37 -2.73
N MET A 51 -10.37 12.61 -1.62
CA MET A 51 -11.16 11.37 -1.53
C MET A 51 -12.38 11.53 -0.63
N VAL A 52 -13.36 10.68 -0.84
CA VAL A 52 -14.54 10.50 0.01
C VAL A 52 -14.62 9.05 0.46
N LEU A 53 -15.09 8.86 1.69
CA LEU A 53 -15.39 7.52 2.20
C LEU A 53 -16.70 7.04 1.57
N VAL A 54 -16.64 5.88 0.93
CA VAL A 54 -17.81 5.12 0.50
C VAL A 54 -18.07 4.04 1.55
N ASP A 55 -19.21 4.13 2.22
CA ASP A 55 -19.57 3.17 3.27
C ASP A 55 -19.80 1.76 2.68
N CYS A 56 -19.60 0.75 3.52
CA CYS A 56 -19.87 -0.62 3.14
C CYS A 56 -21.37 -0.81 2.78
N GLY A 57 -21.60 -1.63 1.78
CA GLY A 57 -22.96 -1.87 1.31
C GLY A 57 -23.09 -3.14 0.47
N SER A 58 -24.31 -3.45 0.10
CA SER A 58 -24.59 -4.53 -0.84
C SER A 58 -25.50 -4.04 -1.95
N MET A 59 -25.24 -4.51 -3.16
CA MET A 59 -26.04 -4.18 -4.34
C MET A 59 -26.25 -5.42 -5.20
N LYS A 60 -27.23 -5.35 -6.10
CA LYS A 60 -27.39 -6.33 -7.18
C LYS A 60 -26.67 -5.82 -8.43
N GLU A 61 -25.74 -6.60 -8.93
CA GLU A 61 -25.04 -6.36 -10.19
C GLU A 61 -25.62 -7.25 -11.28
N GLY A 62 -25.90 -6.68 -12.43
CA GLY A 62 -26.46 -7.38 -13.58
C GLY A 62 -27.80 -6.81 -14.03
N PRO A 63 -28.39 -7.38 -15.08
CA PRO A 63 -29.63 -6.88 -15.65
C PRO A 63 -30.78 -7.03 -14.68
N SER A 64 -31.67 -6.04 -14.67
CA SER A 64 -32.96 -6.14 -14.00
C SER A 64 -33.95 -6.83 -14.92
N GLU A 65 -35.06 -7.36 -14.35
CA GLU A 65 -36.16 -7.96 -15.13
C GLU A 65 -36.75 -6.97 -16.16
N ALA A 66 -36.60 -5.67 -15.95
CA ALA A 66 -37.06 -4.61 -16.84
C ALA A 66 -36.07 -4.26 -17.95
N ASP A 67 -34.84 -4.81 -17.93
CA ASP A 67 -33.79 -4.42 -18.85
C ASP A 67 -33.66 -5.41 -20.00
N SER A 68 -34.42 -5.16 -21.06
CA SER A 68 -34.46 -6.03 -22.25
C SER A 68 -33.19 -5.93 -23.15
N LEU A 69 -32.29 -5.02 -22.88
CA LEU A 69 -31.03 -4.83 -23.66
C LEU A 69 -29.92 -5.80 -23.27
N TRP A 70 -30.04 -6.41 -22.09
CA TRP A 70 -29.10 -7.42 -21.64
C TRP A 70 -29.61 -8.81 -22.09
N GLY A 71 -28.72 -9.63 -22.60
CA GLY A 71 -29.09 -10.98 -23.08
C GLY A 71 -29.80 -11.80 -21.99
N ILE A 72 -30.68 -12.69 -22.45
CA ILE A 72 -31.62 -13.50 -21.64
C ILE A 72 -30.90 -14.40 -20.61
N ASP A 73 -29.62 -14.66 -20.78
CA ASP A 73 -28.85 -15.63 -19.97
C ASP A 73 -28.06 -15.00 -18.80
N SER A 74 -28.10 -13.68 -18.60
CA SER A 74 -27.38 -13.08 -17.49
C SER A 74 -28.28 -12.90 -16.28
N THR A 75 -27.90 -13.53 -15.17
CA THR A 75 -28.59 -13.41 -13.88
C THR A 75 -27.96 -12.33 -13.02
N ALA A 76 -28.80 -11.50 -12.39
CA ALA A 76 -28.32 -10.54 -11.40
C ALA A 76 -27.74 -11.27 -10.19
N ARG A 77 -26.54 -10.85 -9.75
CA ARG A 77 -25.88 -11.39 -8.56
C ARG A 77 -25.82 -10.35 -7.44
N GLY A 78 -25.93 -10.80 -6.20
CA GLY A 78 -25.70 -9.96 -5.03
C GLY A 78 -24.18 -9.79 -4.83
N VAL A 79 -23.74 -8.54 -4.73
CA VAL A 79 -22.34 -8.17 -4.44
C VAL A 79 -22.32 -7.35 -3.17
N SER A 80 -21.45 -7.73 -2.22
CA SER A 80 -21.18 -6.94 -1.02
C SER A 80 -19.81 -6.28 -1.18
N VAL A 81 -19.74 -5.01 -0.85
CA VAL A 81 -18.52 -4.19 -0.96
C VAL A 81 -18.19 -3.64 0.41
N ASP A 82 -16.96 -3.78 0.84
CA ASP A 82 -16.46 -3.16 2.07
C ASP A 82 -16.28 -1.65 1.89
N ALA A 83 -16.24 -0.90 3.01
CA ALA A 83 -15.97 0.53 2.97
C ALA A 83 -14.60 0.82 2.36
N PHE A 84 -14.52 1.84 1.51
CA PHE A 84 -13.28 2.23 0.84
C PHE A 84 -13.24 3.73 0.55
N TRP A 85 -12.04 4.24 0.34
CA TRP A 85 -11.81 5.60 -0.11
C TRP A 85 -11.84 5.66 -1.64
N MET A 86 -12.58 6.62 -2.17
CA MET A 86 -12.68 6.84 -3.61
C MET A 86 -12.38 8.30 -3.94
N ASP A 87 -11.68 8.55 -5.05
CA ASP A 87 -11.49 9.90 -5.53
C ASP A 87 -12.84 10.58 -5.80
N GLN A 88 -12.96 11.83 -5.36
CA GLN A 88 -14.18 12.62 -5.50
C GLN A 88 -14.48 12.99 -6.96
N THR A 89 -13.45 13.03 -7.78
CA THR A 89 -13.51 13.37 -9.20
C THR A 89 -12.62 12.42 -9.99
N GLU A 90 -12.93 12.25 -11.27
CA GLU A 90 -12.08 11.50 -12.19
C GLU A 90 -10.66 12.06 -12.24
N ILE A 91 -9.69 11.18 -12.42
CA ILE A 91 -8.29 11.58 -12.58
C ILE A 91 -8.11 12.18 -13.97
N THR A 92 -7.70 13.44 -14.00
CA THR A 92 -7.40 14.14 -15.26
C THR A 92 -6.07 13.67 -15.85
N ASN A 93 -5.89 13.80 -17.17
CA ASN A 93 -4.62 13.52 -17.84
C ASN A 93 -3.46 14.31 -17.22
N SER A 94 -3.69 15.55 -16.81
CA SER A 94 -2.67 16.38 -16.16
C SER A 94 -2.21 15.78 -14.81
N LYS A 95 -3.13 15.28 -13.99
CA LYS A 95 -2.80 14.62 -12.73
C LYS A 95 -2.07 13.29 -12.97
N TYR A 96 -2.54 12.51 -13.95
CA TYR A 96 -1.88 11.25 -14.31
C TYR A 96 -0.46 11.48 -14.83
N LYS A 97 -0.24 12.53 -15.60
CA LYS A 97 1.10 12.94 -16.08
C LYS A 97 2.03 13.33 -14.92
N GLN A 98 1.53 13.99 -13.88
CA GLN A 98 2.31 14.26 -12.66
C GLN A 98 2.72 12.97 -11.96
N PHE A 99 1.82 11.99 -11.86
CA PHE A 99 2.13 10.67 -11.32
C PHE A 99 3.21 9.96 -12.18
N LEU A 100 3.08 9.99 -13.49
CA LEU A 100 4.06 9.39 -14.41
C LEU A 100 5.46 10.03 -14.24
N TYR A 101 5.53 11.34 -14.08
CA TYR A 101 6.80 12.03 -13.80
C TYR A 101 7.36 11.68 -12.42
N TRP A 102 6.51 11.50 -11.43
CA TRP A 102 6.94 11.03 -10.12
C TRP A 102 7.54 9.62 -10.20
N VAL A 103 6.92 8.71 -10.97
CA VAL A 103 7.49 7.37 -11.23
C VAL A 103 8.83 7.46 -11.95
N ARG A 104 8.93 8.29 -13.00
CA ARG A 104 10.20 8.58 -13.68
C ARG A 104 11.27 9.02 -12.71
N ASP A 105 10.96 10.01 -11.88
CA ASP A 105 11.92 10.58 -10.91
C ASP A 105 12.31 9.56 -9.83
N SER A 106 11.41 8.65 -9.48
CA SER A 106 11.73 7.52 -8.58
C SER A 106 12.76 6.58 -9.22
N ILE A 107 12.53 6.18 -10.47
CA ILE A 107 13.42 5.29 -11.21
C ILE A 107 14.81 5.93 -11.39
N ILE A 108 14.85 7.23 -11.74
CA ILE A 108 16.13 7.95 -11.87
C ILE A 108 16.88 7.95 -10.53
N ARG A 109 16.20 8.21 -9.39
CA ARG A 109 16.86 8.18 -8.07
C ARG A 109 17.36 6.79 -7.70
N GLU A 110 16.60 5.74 -8.03
CA GLU A 110 17.06 4.37 -7.83
C GLU A 110 18.36 4.11 -8.59
N ARG A 111 18.45 4.55 -9.85
CA ARG A 111 19.64 4.40 -10.70
C ARG A 111 20.81 5.28 -10.26
N LEU A 112 20.53 6.49 -9.83
CA LEU A 112 21.57 7.37 -9.25
C LEU A 112 22.15 6.82 -7.94
N ALA A 113 21.43 5.94 -7.26
CA ALA A 113 21.91 5.22 -6.08
C ALA A 113 22.46 3.83 -6.39
N ASP A 114 22.44 3.40 -7.65
CA ASP A 114 22.88 2.06 -8.05
C ASP A 114 24.36 2.11 -8.49
N PRO A 115 25.24 1.29 -7.87
CA PRO A 115 26.63 1.17 -8.28
C PRO A 115 26.83 0.79 -9.76
N ALA A 116 25.87 0.12 -10.39
CA ALA A 116 25.91 -0.22 -11.82
C ALA A 116 25.92 1.02 -12.74
N TYR A 117 25.39 2.14 -12.25
CA TYR A 117 25.44 3.45 -12.93
C TYR A 117 26.53 4.37 -12.37
N GLY A 118 27.47 3.85 -11.55
CA GLY A 118 28.46 4.67 -10.86
C GLY A 118 27.86 5.46 -9.68
N GLY A 119 26.65 5.12 -9.27
CA GLY A 119 25.92 5.79 -8.20
C GLY A 119 26.44 5.46 -6.82
N ASN A 120 26.02 6.27 -5.86
CA ASN A 120 26.31 6.11 -4.45
C ASN A 120 25.00 6.18 -3.63
N ASP A 121 25.08 5.88 -2.34
CA ASP A 121 23.92 5.85 -1.45
C ASP A 121 23.34 7.25 -1.12
N GLU A 122 23.78 8.32 -1.76
CA GLU A 122 23.27 9.67 -1.48
C GLU A 122 21.79 9.86 -1.77
N PHE A 123 21.23 9.06 -2.69
CA PHE A 123 19.81 9.09 -3.05
C PHE A 123 18.95 8.10 -2.26
N LYS A 124 19.54 7.39 -1.29
CA LYS A 124 18.86 6.45 -0.40
C LYS A 124 19.07 6.81 1.06
N ILE A 125 18.03 6.69 1.85
CA ILE A 125 18.08 6.76 3.30
C ILE A 125 18.15 5.32 3.82
N THR A 126 19.25 4.98 4.49
CA THR A 126 19.53 3.66 5.08
C THR A 126 19.52 3.67 6.59
N GLU A 127 19.62 4.86 7.19
CA GLU A 127 19.65 5.08 8.63
C GLU A 127 18.63 6.16 9.00
N ASP A 128 18.05 6.05 10.18
CA ASP A 128 17.21 7.10 10.72
C ASP A 128 18.03 8.26 11.32
N LYS A 129 17.33 9.27 11.85
CA LYS A 129 17.97 10.43 12.50
C LYS A 129 18.78 10.09 13.75
N TYR A 130 18.67 8.87 14.27
CA TYR A 130 19.39 8.39 15.44
C TYR A 130 20.55 7.46 15.08
N GLY A 131 20.72 7.14 13.79
CA GLY A 131 21.74 6.21 13.30
C GLY A 131 21.28 4.74 13.33
N ASP A 132 20.01 4.48 13.59
CA ASP A 132 19.48 3.12 13.54
C ASP A 132 19.17 2.71 12.08
N PRO A 133 19.53 1.49 11.67
CA PRO A 133 19.31 1.03 10.32
C PRO A 133 17.82 0.90 10.02
N VAL A 134 17.36 1.51 8.91
CA VAL A 134 15.99 1.42 8.41
C VAL A 134 15.96 0.70 7.06
N LYS A 135 14.76 0.21 6.68
CA LYS A 135 14.57 -0.31 5.32
C LYS A 135 14.93 0.78 4.32
N PRO A 136 15.91 0.53 3.42
CA PRO A 136 16.33 1.53 2.45
C PRO A 136 15.18 2.10 1.64
N HIS A 137 15.08 3.41 1.57
CA HIS A 137 14.06 4.11 0.78
C HIS A 137 14.68 5.35 0.13
N LEU A 138 14.00 5.88 -0.91
CA LEU A 138 14.52 6.99 -1.69
C LEU A 138 14.52 8.31 -0.90
N ASP A 139 15.61 9.06 -1.02
CA ASP A 139 15.71 10.42 -0.48
C ASP A 139 15.14 11.43 -1.48
N TRP A 140 13.94 11.92 -1.21
CA TRP A 140 13.28 12.93 -2.02
C TRP A 140 13.77 14.36 -1.73
N SER A 141 14.54 14.59 -0.69
CA SER A 141 15.14 15.89 -0.38
C SER A 141 16.28 16.25 -1.36
N LYS A 142 16.89 15.23 -1.96
CA LYS A 142 17.94 15.40 -2.95
C LYS A 142 17.37 15.75 -4.32
N ASN A 143 17.92 16.74 -4.96
CA ASN A 143 17.53 17.11 -6.31
C ASN A 143 18.23 16.25 -7.35
N ILE A 144 17.51 15.82 -8.37
CA ILE A 144 18.10 15.16 -9.54
C ILE A 144 18.94 16.21 -10.29
N PRO A 145 20.20 15.86 -10.66
CA PRO A 145 21.11 16.80 -11.34
C PRO A 145 20.76 16.99 -12.83
N TRP A 146 19.65 17.67 -13.10
CA TRP A 146 19.23 17.96 -14.48
C TRP A 146 20.15 18.91 -15.22
N ARG A 147 20.94 19.70 -14.49
CA ARG A 147 21.89 20.68 -15.06
C ARG A 147 23.30 20.22 -14.74
N ASN A 148 24.12 20.09 -15.78
CA ASN A 148 25.52 19.68 -15.68
C ASN A 148 25.71 18.37 -14.89
N PRO A 149 25.00 17.28 -15.24
CA PRO A 149 25.24 15.98 -14.64
C PRO A 149 26.64 15.49 -14.97
N SER A 150 27.24 14.67 -14.11
CA SER A 150 28.41 13.89 -14.46
C SER A 150 28.06 12.83 -15.51
N GLU A 151 29.06 12.19 -16.11
CA GLU A 151 28.82 11.16 -17.14
C GLU A 151 27.99 9.97 -16.61
N ASP A 152 28.22 9.57 -15.37
CA ASP A 152 27.46 8.51 -14.73
C ASP A 152 26.02 8.93 -14.41
N GLU A 153 25.84 10.14 -13.90
CA GLU A 153 24.51 10.71 -13.64
C GLU A 153 23.72 10.91 -14.93
N GLU A 154 24.37 11.37 -16.01
CA GLU A 154 23.74 11.49 -17.32
C GLU A 154 23.26 10.12 -17.83
N ARG A 155 24.08 9.08 -17.70
CA ARG A 155 23.71 7.71 -18.07
C ARG A 155 22.50 7.22 -17.26
N ALA A 156 22.44 7.49 -15.95
CA ALA A 156 21.31 7.14 -15.11
C ALA A 156 20.03 7.88 -15.54
N ILE A 157 20.14 9.17 -15.84
CA ILE A 157 19.01 10.00 -16.30
C ILE A 157 18.53 9.57 -17.70
N GLU A 158 19.47 9.39 -18.64
CA GLU A 158 19.13 9.03 -20.02
C GLU A 158 18.48 7.64 -20.14
N SER A 159 18.76 6.75 -19.21
CA SER A 159 18.28 5.36 -19.24
C SER A 159 16.75 5.21 -19.17
N VAL A 160 16.01 6.24 -18.76
CA VAL A 160 14.53 6.25 -18.75
C VAL A 160 13.93 6.84 -20.02
N TYR A 161 14.78 7.26 -20.96
CA TYR A 161 14.33 7.86 -22.20
C TYR A 161 14.72 6.98 -23.41
N ARG A 162 13.96 7.12 -24.46
CA ARG A 162 14.26 6.56 -25.79
C ARG A 162 14.08 7.62 -26.86
N ILE A 163 14.68 7.37 -28.01
CA ILE A 163 14.37 8.15 -29.20
C ILE A 163 13.25 7.42 -29.94
N ASN A 164 12.16 8.11 -30.18
CA ASN A 164 11.06 7.57 -30.97
C ASN A 164 11.54 7.30 -32.40
N PRO A 165 11.44 6.07 -32.91
CA PRO A 165 11.94 5.72 -34.22
C PRO A 165 11.19 6.41 -35.38
N ILE A 166 9.96 6.87 -35.15
CA ILE A 166 9.12 7.49 -36.18
C ILE A 166 9.34 9.01 -36.20
N THR A 167 9.36 9.65 -35.02
CA THR A 167 9.43 11.11 -34.93
C THR A 167 10.83 11.66 -34.67
N GLY A 168 11.78 10.81 -34.30
CA GLY A 168 13.14 11.21 -33.89
C GLY A 168 13.19 12.02 -32.59
N VAL A 169 12.08 12.17 -31.90
CA VAL A 169 11.99 12.97 -30.67
C VAL A 169 12.33 12.09 -29.45
N LYS A 170 13.07 12.66 -28.51
CA LYS A 170 13.34 12.03 -27.21
C LYS A 170 12.08 12.02 -26.35
N GLU A 171 11.69 10.85 -25.90
CA GLU A 171 10.50 10.64 -25.07
C GLU A 171 10.77 9.65 -23.93
N LEU A 172 9.88 9.57 -22.96
CA LEU A 172 9.94 8.55 -21.94
C LEU A 172 9.81 7.16 -22.58
N ASP A 173 10.67 6.24 -22.15
CA ASP A 173 10.56 4.84 -22.58
C ASP A 173 9.39 4.15 -21.86
N PRO A 174 8.34 3.73 -22.59
CA PRO A 174 7.20 3.04 -22.00
C PRO A 174 7.60 1.79 -21.23
N THR A 175 8.62 1.06 -21.66
CA THR A 175 9.06 -0.18 -21.02
C THR A 175 9.70 0.02 -19.67
N GLN A 176 10.22 1.23 -19.40
CA GLN A 176 10.88 1.60 -18.15
C GLN A 176 9.90 2.12 -17.09
N MET A 177 8.70 2.53 -17.48
CA MET A 177 7.74 3.16 -16.56
C MET A 177 7.02 2.12 -15.70
N ASN A 178 7.78 1.42 -14.87
CA ASN A 178 7.29 0.36 -14.01
C ASN A 178 7.18 0.88 -12.56
N TYR A 179 5.96 0.83 -12.03
CA TYR A 179 5.68 1.18 -10.63
C TYR A 179 5.64 -0.06 -9.77
N ARG A 180 6.51 -0.10 -8.76
CA ARG A 180 6.56 -1.16 -7.76
C ARG A 180 5.78 -0.73 -6.52
N TYR A 181 4.89 -1.58 -6.04
CA TYR A 181 4.17 -1.36 -4.80
C TYR A 181 4.10 -2.63 -3.95
N GLU A 182 3.89 -2.44 -2.67
CA GLU A 182 3.85 -3.51 -1.69
C GLU A 182 2.49 -3.50 -0.99
N ILE A 183 1.89 -4.69 -0.82
CA ILE A 183 0.63 -4.87 -0.11
C ILE A 183 0.85 -5.88 1.00
N TYR A 184 0.43 -5.52 2.21
CA TYR A 184 0.43 -6.45 3.34
C TYR A 184 -0.70 -7.47 3.19
N ASN A 185 -0.35 -8.76 3.15
CA ASN A 185 -1.31 -9.85 2.99
C ASN A 185 -2.01 -10.15 4.31
N MET A 186 -3.06 -9.40 4.61
CA MET A 186 -3.85 -9.56 5.83
C MET A 186 -4.47 -10.95 5.93
N THR A 187 -4.88 -11.54 4.80
CA THR A 187 -5.52 -12.86 4.75
C THR A 187 -4.58 -13.95 5.27
N GLU A 188 -3.30 -13.88 4.91
CA GLU A 188 -2.30 -14.81 5.42
C GLU A 188 -1.90 -14.48 6.86
N ALA A 189 -1.78 -13.19 7.20
CA ALA A 189 -1.35 -12.76 8.52
C ALA A 189 -2.34 -13.14 9.64
N VAL A 190 -3.64 -13.15 9.36
CA VAL A 190 -4.66 -13.50 10.37
C VAL A 190 -4.81 -15.00 10.62
N LYS A 191 -4.22 -15.87 9.80
CA LYS A 191 -4.32 -17.33 9.99
C LYS A 191 -3.71 -17.72 11.34
N ARG A 192 -4.41 -18.58 12.09
CA ARG A 192 -3.97 -18.99 13.43
C ARG A 192 -2.55 -19.55 13.46
N LYS A 193 -2.16 -20.32 12.44
CA LYS A 193 -0.81 -20.91 12.31
C LYS A 193 0.30 -19.88 12.08
N HIS A 194 -0.05 -18.64 11.69
CA HIS A 194 0.90 -17.56 11.43
C HIS A 194 0.96 -16.53 12.57
N ARG A 195 0.17 -16.71 13.63
CA ARG A 195 0.16 -15.80 14.77
C ARG A 195 1.36 -16.03 15.67
N LEU A 196 1.92 -14.92 16.13
CA LEU A 196 2.97 -14.93 17.15
C LEU A 196 2.39 -15.42 18.49
N ASP A 197 3.05 -16.35 19.14
CA ASP A 197 2.73 -16.74 20.52
C ASP A 197 3.14 -15.61 21.47
N PRO A 198 2.20 -15.02 22.24
CA PRO A 198 2.51 -13.94 23.16
C PRO A 198 3.48 -14.32 24.27
N ALA A 199 3.54 -15.61 24.65
CA ALA A 199 4.35 -16.09 25.74
C ALA A 199 5.81 -16.33 25.33
N THR A 200 6.01 -16.95 24.17
CA THR A 200 7.34 -17.29 23.65
C THR A 200 7.92 -16.22 22.74
N ARG A 201 7.07 -15.33 22.22
CA ARG A 201 7.42 -14.36 21.18
C ARG A 201 7.82 -15.01 19.85
N ASP A 202 7.57 -16.29 19.70
CA ASP A 202 7.74 -17.03 18.46
C ASP A 202 6.41 -17.19 17.73
N TYR A 203 6.47 -17.50 16.45
CA TYR A 203 5.27 -17.84 15.71
C TYR A 203 4.69 -19.14 16.26
N ASN A 204 3.36 -19.12 16.43
CA ASN A 204 2.63 -20.24 17.00
C ASN A 204 2.69 -21.45 16.05
N THR A 205 3.72 -22.25 16.21
CA THR A 205 3.75 -23.60 15.72
C THR A 205 2.94 -24.42 16.72
N ASP A 206 1.81 -25.00 16.33
CA ASP A 206 1.03 -25.89 17.22
C ASP A 206 1.93 -26.99 17.77
N HIS A 207 2.62 -26.68 18.80
CA HIS A 207 3.16 -27.34 19.99
C HIS A 207 3.78 -28.73 19.93
N ALA A 208 3.88 -29.40 18.84
CA ALA A 208 4.38 -30.78 18.91
C ALA A 208 5.79 -31.01 18.35
N VAL A 209 6.26 -30.17 17.44
CA VAL A 209 7.60 -30.37 16.86
C VAL A 209 8.23 -29.06 16.46
N PRO A 210 9.46 -28.72 16.93
CA PRO A 210 10.19 -27.50 16.52
C PRO A 210 10.62 -27.46 15.04
N THR A 211 10.25 -28.47 14.27
CA THR A 211 10.69 -28.62 12.87
C THR A 211 9.75 -28.02 11.86
N ASP A 212 8.53 -27.64 12.22
CA ASP A 212 7.56 -27.10 11.28
C ASP A 212 7.42 -25.58 11.42
N VAL A 213 8.42 -24.86 10.95
CA VAL A 213 8.27 -23.44 10.72
C VAL A 213 7.12 -23.24 9.71
N PRO A 214 6.09 -22.44 10.04
CA PRO A 214 4.99 -22.21 9.12
C PRO A 214 5.51 -21.72 7.78
N VAL A 215 5.01 -22.28 6.70
CA VAL A 215 5.35 -21.86 5.35
C VAL A 215 4.26 -20.93 4.85
N ILE A 216 4.66 -19.76 4.38
CA ILE A 216 3.78 -18.75 3.76
C ILE A 216 4.01 -18.69 2.25
N SER A 217 2.91 -18.55 1.52
CA SER A 217 2.94 -18.25 0.09
C SER A 217 2.97 -16.72 -0.09
N LYS A 218 4.02 -16.22 -0.68
CA LYS A 218 4.25 -14.80 -0.93
C LYS A 218 4.24 -14.52 -2.42
N ASP A 219 3.38 -13.61 -2.87
CA ASP A 219 3.42 -13.13 -4.24
C ASP A 219 4.54 -12.10 -4.37
N THR A 220 5.36 -12.29 -5.38
CA THR A 220 6.46 -11.39 -5.70
C THR A 220 6.50 -11.13 -7.19
N ALA A 221 6.93 -9.92 -7.55
CA ALA A 221 7.16 -9.55 -8.94
C ALA A 221 8.57 -8.96 -9.07
N TYR A 222 9.20 -9.25 -10.20
CA TYR A 222 10.48 -8.66 -10.58
C TYR A 222 10.50 -8.41 -12.09
N ILE A 223 11.46 -7.62 -12.54
CA ILE A 223 11.70 -7.37 -13.95
C ILE A 223 12.87 -8.28 -14.36
N ASP A 224 12.66 -9.08 -15.41
CA ASP A 224 13.69 -9.96 -15.94
C ASP A 224 14.69 -9.19 -16.82
N ASP A 225 15.73 -9.88 -17.30
CA ASP A 225 16.78 -9.31 -18.15
C ASP A 225 16.25 -8.78 -19.50
N ASP A 226 15.10 -9.29 -19.95
CA ASP A 226 14.39 -8.84 -21.15
C ASP A 226 13.48 -7.62 -20.88
N GLY A 227 13.43 -7.13 -19.65
CA GLY A 227 12.56 -6.00 -19.21
C GLY A 227 11.09 -6.39 -19.02
N ARG A 228 10.76 -7.67 -18.92
CA ARG A 228 9.39 -8.15 -18.72
C ARG A 228 9.07 -8.28 -17.24
N ILE A 229 7.84 -7.94 -16.87
CA ILE A 229 7.36 -8.15 -15.51
C ILE A 229 7.01 -9.61 -15.31
N VAL A 230 7.79 -10.29 -14.49
CA VAL A 230 7.56 -11.68 -14.07
C VAL A 230 6.89 -11.69 -12.70
N ARG A 231 5.76 -12.39 -12.59
CA ARG A 231 5.04 -12.60 -11.33
C ARG A 231 5.21 -14.06 -10.93
N GLN A 232 5.54 -14.28 -9.68
CA GLN A 232 5.64 -15.63 -9.13
C GLN A 232 5.18 -15.68 -7.68
N THR A 233 4.65 -16.82 -7.27
CA THR A 233 4.35 -17.11 -5.88
C THR A 233 5.48 -17.95 -5.31
N VAL A 234 6.12 -17.47 -4.27
CA VAL A 234 7.24 -18.13 -3.60
C VAL A 234 6.80 -18.62 -2.23
N ASN A 235 7.03 -19.90 -1.95
CA ASN A 235 6.81 -20.46 -0.63
C ASN A 235 8.06 -20.27 0.22
N ARG A 236 7.91 -19.62 1.37
CA ARG A 236 9.02 -19.31 2.28
C ARG A 236 8.66 -19.67 3.72
N PRO A 237 9.65 -20.11 4.52
CA PRO A 237 9.44 -20.22 5.96
C PRO A 237 9.14 -18.82 6.53
N LEU A 238 8.19 -18.77 7.46
CA LEU A 238 7.83 -17.53 8.14
C LEU A 238 8.93 -17.13 9.12
N SER A 239 9.58 -16.01 8.89
CA SER A 239 10.67 -15.48 9.70
C SER A 239 10.32 -14.14 10.37
N GLY A 240 9.36 -13.40 9.82
CA GLY A 240 8.99 -12.10 10.37
C GLY A 240 7.77 -11.50 9.68
N GLN A 241 7.34 -10.33 10.16
CA GLN A 241 6.19 -9.62 9.61
C GLN A 241 6.33 -9.24 8.14
N TRP A 242 7.56 -9.10 7.64
CA TRP A 242 7.83 -8.73 6.24
C TRP A 242 7.55 -9.88 5.26
N ASP A 243 7.40 -11.11 5.75
CA ASP A 243 7.03 -12.23 4.90
C ASP A 243 5.57 -12.15 4.44
N PHE A 244 4.74 -11.35 5.13
CA PHE A 244 3.36 -11.08 4.72
C PHE A 244 3.23 -9.96 3.68
N VAL A 245 4.33 -9.34 3.26
CA VAL A 245 4.29 -8.26 2.27
C VAL A 245 4.46 -8.82 0.88
N ASN A 246 3.39 -8.79 0.08
CA ASN A 246 3.41 -9.10 -1.34
C ASN A 246 3.96 -7.92 -2.13
N THR A 247 4.72 -8.20 -3.17
CA THR A 247 5.30 -7.19 -4.05
C THR A 247 4.71 -7.31 -5.46
N TYR A 248 4.22 -6.21 -5.98
CA TYR A 248 3.66 -6.13 -7.32
C TYR A 248 4.38 -5.07 -8.13
N ILE A 249 4.50 -5.31 -9.43
CA ILE A 249 5.02 -4.35 -10.39
C ILE A 249 3.98 -4.21 -11.50
N VAL A 250 3.66 -2.97 -11.85
CA VAL A 250 2.77 -2.64 -12.94
C VAL A 250 3.43 -1.59 -13.83
N ASN A 251 3.29 -1.76 -15.14
CA ASN A 251 3.68 -0.72 -16.07
C ASN A 251 2.59 0.35 -16.05
N VAL A 252 3.00 1.59 -15.77
CA VAL A 252 2.07 2.73 -15.62
C VAL A 252 2.06 3.65 -16.84
N PHE A 253 2.80 3.30 -17.88
CA PHE A 253 2.72 4.05 -19.12
C PHE A 253 1.36 3.78 -19.78
N PRO A 254 0.61 4.82 -20.19
CA PRO A 254 -0.69 4.64 -20.81
C PRO A 254 -0.60 3.76 -22.05
N ASP A 255 -1.54 2.81 -22.18
CA ASP A 255 -1.66 2.02 -23.39
C ASP A 255 -2.14 2.89 -24.55
N THR A 256 -1.23 3.18 -25.47
CA THR A 256 -1.52 3.99 -26.66
C THR A 256 -1.96 3.14 -27.84
N THR A 257 -1.98 1.81 -27.68
CA THR A 257 -2.32 0.88 -28.76
C THR A 257 -3.81 0.55 -28.80
N CYS A 258 -4.57 0.89 -27.77
CA CYS A 258 -6.00 0.59 -27.69
C CYS A 258 -6.84 1.21 -28.83
N TRP A 259 -6.35 2.28 -29.46
CA TRP A 259 -7.00 2.95 -30.58
C TRP A 259 -6.44 2.56 -31.98
N VAL A 260 -5.40 1.72 -31.99
CA VAL A 260 -4.70 1.35 -33.24
C VAL A 260 -5.60 0.56 -34.19
N ASN A 261 -6.57 -0.18 -33.64
CA ASN A 261 -7.47 -1.01 -34.44
C ASN A 261 -8.52 -0.20 -35.24
N ASP A 262 -8.78 1.04 -34.85
CA ASP A 262 -9.82 1.86 -35.46
C ASP A 262 -9.32 2.73 -36.62
N PHE A 263 -7.99 2.92 -36.72
CA PHE A 263 -7.37 3.81 -37.69
C PHE A 263 -5.99 3.29 -38.13
N ASP A 264 -5.52 3.71 -39.27
CA ASP A 264 -4.19 3.37 -39.77
C ASP A 264 -3.08 3.94 -38.85
N ASN A 265 -2.15 3.10 -38.43
CA ASN A 265 -1.13 3.38 -37.40
C ASN A 265 -0.37 4.69 -37.59
N ALA A 266 -0.11 5.07 -38.84
CA ALA A 266 0.64 6.28 -39.16
C ALA A 266 -0.08 7.59 -38.75
N TYR A 267 -1.41 7.55 -38.61
CA TYR A 267 -2.21 8.72 -38.28
C TYR A 267 -2.57 8.82 -36.81
N ASN A 268 -2.56 7.72 -36.08
CA ASN A 268 -3.08 7.67 -34.72
C ASN A 268 -2.09 8.05 -33.65
N GLU A 269 -0.81 7.78 -33.84
CA GLU A 269 0.20 8.08 -32.84
C GLU A 269 0.25 9.58 -32.45
N PRO A 270 0.22 10.53 -33.39
CA PRO A 270 0.10 11.94 -33.05
C PRO A 270 -1.20 12.28 -32.30
N TYR A 271 -2.31 11.63 -32.69
CA TYR A 271 -3.62 11.87 -32.07
C TYR A 271 -3.66 11.39 -30.62
N VAL A 272 -3.17 10.18 -30.37
CA VAL A 272 -3.06 9.62 -29.02
C VAL A 272 -2.18 10.48 -28.15
N ARG A 273 -1.08 11.02 -28.67
CA ARG A 273 -0.21 11.93 -27.92
C ARG A 273 -0.86 13.25 -27.56
N MET A 274 -1.76 13.76 -28.39
CA MET A 274 -2.47 15.02 -28.10
C MET A 274 -3.51 14.89 -27.00
N TYR A 275 -4.17 13.76 -26.88
CA TYR A 275 -5.37 13.61 -26.03
C TYR A 275 -5.18 12.74 -24.79
N PHE A 276 -4.10 11.99 -24.69
CA PHE A 276 -3.86 11.10 -23.53
C PHE A 276 -2.74 11.62 -22.61
N ALA A 277 -2.61 10.99 -21.46
CA ALA A 277 -1.69 11.43 -20.39
C ALA A 277 -0.21 11.49 -20.82
N ASN A 278 0.19 10.70 -21.81
CA ASN A 278 1.52 10.73 -22.45
C ASN A 278 1.65 11.78 -23.57
N GLY A 279 0.56 12.33 -24.01
CA GLY A 279 0.51 13.52 -24.87
C GLY A 279 0.68 14.80 -24.07
N ASN A 280 0.50 15.96 -24.66
CA ASN A 280 0.70 17.28 -24.06
C ASN A 280 0.01 17.52 -22.72
#